data_619867fbf4c4a9a65f4bd5086eb2b26d
#
_entry.id   619867fbf4c4a9a65f4bd5086eb2b26d
#
_cell.length_a   1.000
_cell.length_b   1.000
_cell.length_c   1.000
_cell.angle_alpha   90.00
_cell.angle_beta   90.00
_cell.angle_gamma   90.00
#
_symmetry.space_group_name_H-M   'P 1'
#
loop_
_entity.id
_entity.type
_entity.pdbx_description
1 polymer ?
#
loop_
_entity_poly.entity_id
_entity_poly.type
_entity_poly.pdbx_seq_one_letter_code
_entity_poly.pdbx_strand_id
1 'polypeptide(L)'
;YFDKVQRMRKIGGMISDELLISKEKVELSASICKTDLTSDLVNEFPELQGLMGGYFSAHQGFDKDISLAITEQYLPIGLNSMVPKKPFSVALSITDKVDTLVGFFGINEKPTSSKDPLALRRIALGIIRTTIENKKNLKINDLLNYSSRLFEDQGYNLDNKNLQKELHDFLKDRFRYYLKEKEIRYDIIEATLSSFSLNKLFSSFEKAKCLNKVINSQIGIDINSSFKRASNILDHEMKNNKIEI
;
A
#
# COMPACT_ATOMS: atom_id res chain seq x y z
N TYR A 1 15.48 2.87 15.99
CA TYR A 1 15.55 3.34 14.59
C TYR A 1 16.67 2.68 13.77
N PHE A 2 17.81 2.38 14.36
CA PHE A 2 18.90 1.75 13.61
C PHE A 2 18.46 0.48 12.89
N ASP A 3 17.82 -0.47 13.58
CA ASP A 3 17.36 -1.72 13.00
C ASP A 3 16.28 -1.49 11.93
N LYS A 4 15.37 -0.53 12.16
CA LYS A 4 14.38 -0.11 11.15
C LYS A 4 15.07 0.37 9.86
N VAL A 5 16.06 1.21 9.97
CA VAL A 5 16.83 1.73 8.83
C VAL A 5 17.54 0.60 8.07
N GLN A 6 18.12 -0.39 8.77
CA GLN A 6 18.72 -1.56 8.12
C GLN A 6 17.69 -2.41 7.34
N ARG A 7 16.48 -2.59 7.88
CA ARG A 7 15.40 -3.26 7.14
C ARG A 7 14.95 -2.42 5.94
N MET A 8 14.73 -1.11 6.14
CA MET A 8 14.34 -0.19 5.08
C MET A 8 15.32 -0.19 3.90
N ARG A 9 16.63 -0.26 4.15
CA ARG A 9 17.64 -0.41 3.08
C ARG A 9 17.38 -1.63 2.23
N LYS A 10 17.17 -2.80 2.85
CA LYS A 10 16.93 -4.07 2.16
C LYS A 10 15.60 -4.07 1.39
N ILE A 11 14.52 -3.57 2.01
CA ILE A 11 13.21 -3.44 1.36
C ILE A 11 13.30 -2.47 0.17
N GLY A 12 13.97 -1.34 0.36
CA GLY A 12 14.20 -0.34 -0.69
C GLY A 12 14.97 -0.90 -1.88
N GLY A 13 15.98 -1.75 -1.60
CA GLY A 13 16.71 -2.47 -2.65
C GLY A 13 15.81 -3.37 -3.50
N MET A 14 14.83 -4.05 -2.90
CA MET A 14 13.86 -4.85 -3.64
C MET A 14 12.91 -3.99 -4.49
N ILE A 15 12.46 -2.85 -3.97
CA ILE A 15 11.59 -1.92 -4.72
C ILE A 15 12.35 -1.27 -5.88
N SER A 16 13.65 -1.00 -5.73
CA SER A 16 14.44 -0.37 -6.77
C SER A 16 14.45 -1.16 -8.09
N ASP A 17 14.46 -2.49 -8.01
CA ASP A 17 14.40 -3.38 -9.17
C ASP A 17 13.05 -3.23 -9.91
N GLU A 18 11.94 -3.10 -9.17
CA GLU A 18 10.60 -2.93 -9.75
C GLU A 18 10.38 -1.54 -10.37
N LEU A 19 11.04 -0.53 -9.84
CA LEU A 19 10.96 0.85 -10.33
C LEU A 19 12.02 1.18 -11.38
N LEU A 20 12.99 0.28 -11.63
CA LEU A 20 14.11 0.45 -12.54
C LEU A 20 14.96 1.68 -12.20
N ILE A 21 15.32 1.82 -10.92
CA ILE A 21 16.14 2.92 -10.38
C ILE A 21 17.38 2.38 -9.67
N SER A 22 18.37 3.27 -9.43
CA SER A 22 19.62 2.89 -8.73
C SER A 22 19.32 2.39 -7.32
N LYS A 23 19.69 1.14 -7.08
CA LYS A 23 19.61 0.47 -5.78
C LYS A 23 20.44 1.19 -4.73
N GLU A 24 21.67 1.57 -5.10
CA GLU A 24 22.61 2.26 -4.21
C GLU A 24 22.03 3.58 -3.69
N LYS A 25 21.37 4.36 -4.58
CA LYS A 25 20.72 5.61 -4.18
C LYS A 25 19.51 5.38 -3.25
N VAL A 26 18.70 4.34 -3.51
CA VAL A 26 17.58 3.99 -2.62
C VAL A 26 18.08 3.54 -1.26
N GLU A 27 19.10 2.67 -1.21
CA GLU A 27 19.69 2.20 0.03
C GLU A 27 20.35 3.35 0.81
N LEU A 28 21.02 4.27 0.13
CA LEU A 28 21.59 5.46 0.76
C LEU A 28 20.50 6.36 1.33
N SER A 29 19.44 6.64 0.56
CA SER A 29 18.29 7.41 1.04
C SER A 29 17.68 6.79 2.30
N ALA A 30 17.47 5.46 2.30
CA ALA A 30 16.95 4.74 3.46
C ALA A 30 17.90 4.81 4.67
N SER A 31 19.22 4.81 4.41
CA SER A 31 20.24 4.85 5.49
C SER A 31 20.22 6.15 6.29
N ILE A 32 19.89 7.26 5.64
CA ILE A 32 19.98 8.60 6.24
C ILE A 32 18.63 9.25 6.50
N CYS A 33 17.53 8.63 6.06
CA CYS A 33 16.18 9.26 6.08
C CYS A 33 15.63 9.53 7.49
N LYS A 34 16.22 8.97 8.53
CA LYS A 34 15.80 9.14 9.93
C LYS A 34 16.82 9.92 10.78
N THR A 35 17.88 10.45 10.16
CA THR A 35 18.93 11.17 10.90
C THR A 35 18.46 12.51 11.47
N ASP A 36 17.47 13.14 10.85
CA ASP A 36 16.86 14.38 11.35
C ASP A 36 16.17 14.23 12.71
N LEU A 37 15.73 13.01 13.05
CA LEU A 37 15.15 12.70 14.37
C LEU A 37 16.12 12.84 15.53
N THR A 38 17.42 12.94 15.26
CA THR A 38 18.44 13.16 16.28
C THR A 38 18.75 14.65 16.52
N SER A 39 18.10 15.54 15.73
CA SER A 39 18.31 16.98 15.86
C SER A 39 17.36 17.59 16.90
N ASP A 40 17.88 18.56 17.67
CA ASP A 40 17.06 19.32 18.62
C ASP A 40 15.90 20.03 17.92
N LEU A 41 16.13 20.48 16.68
CA LEU A 41 15.11 21.16 15.87
C LEU A 41 13.87 20.28 15.63
N VAL A 42 14.06 19.02 15.25
CA VAL A 42 12.94 18.09 15.02
C VAL A 42 12.34 17.58 16.33
N ASN A 43 13.14 17.51 17.40
CA ASN A 43 12.63 17.20 18.73
C ASN A 43 11.69 18.30 19.24
N GLU A 44 12.01 19.56 18.99
CA GLU A 44 11.18 20.71 19.38
C GLU A 44 10.00 20.94 18.43
N PHE A 45 10.21 20.70 17.12
CA PHE A 45 9.21 20.88 16.06
C PHE A 45 8.99 19.57 15.27
N PRO A 46 8.24 18.60 15.80
CA PRO A 46 8.04 17.29 15.18
C PRO A 46 7.41 17.32 13.77
N GLU A 47 6.67 18.39 13.44
CA GLU A 47 6.09 18.60 12.12
C GLU A 47 7.11 18.84 11.01
N LEU A 48 8.37 19.19 11.38
CA LEU A 48 9.47 19.38 10.45
C LEU A 48 10.19 18.06 10.10
N GLN A 49 9.77 16.95 10.68
CA GLN A 49 10.31 15.63 10.42
C GLN A 49 10.23 15.29 8.92
N GLY A 50 11.34 14.80 8.36
CA GLY A 50 11.50 14.53 6.93
C GLY A 50 11.86 15.77 6.13
N LEU A 51 11.18 16.90 6.34
CA LEU A 51 11.54 18.16 5.68
C LEU A 51 12.97 18.58 6.03
N MET A 52 13.30 18.60 7.32
CA MET A 52 14.66 18.94 7.77
C MET A 52 15.70 17.91 7.34
N GLY A 53 15.33 16.62 7.32
CA GLY A 53 16.19 15.58 6.76
C GLY A 53 16.58 15.84 5.31
N GLY A 54 15.61 16.28 4.49
CA GLY A 54 15.86 16.71 3.12
C GLY A 54 16.78 17.93 3.03
N TYR A 55 16.57 18.95 3.84
CA TYR A 55 17.43 20.13 3.89
C TYR A 55 18.87 19.80 4.35
N PHE A 56 19.01 18.99 5.38
CA PHE A 56 20.33 18.57 5.87
C PHE A 56 21.08 17.77 4.83
N SER A 57 20.41 16.82 4.16
CA SER A 57 21.03 16.03 3.11
C SER A 57 21.44 16.88 1.90
N ALA A 58 20.60 17.83 1.47
CA ALA A 58 20.95 18.75 0.41
C ALA A 58 22.13 19.65 0.76
N HIS A 59 22.18 20.16 2.00
CA HIS A 59 23.28 20.99 2.49
C HIS A 59 24.61 20.22 2.56
N GLN A 60 24.55 18.91 2.85
CA GLN A 60 25.72 18.03 2.84
C GLN A 60 26.14 17.58 1.45
N GLY A 61 25.48 18.04 0.41
CA GLY A 61 25.85 17.76 -0.98
C GLY A 61 25.34 16.41 -1.52
N PHE A 62 24.37 15.77 -0.86
CA PHE A 62 23.72 14.58 -1.41
C PHE A 62 22.91 14.92 -2.68
N ASP A 63 22.73 13.91 -3.53
CA ASP A 63 21.97 14.03 -4.77
C ASP A 63 20.55 14.56 -4.51
N LYS A 64 20.04 15.38 -5.44
CA LYS A 64 18.71 16.00 -5.32
C LYS A 64 17.58 14.99 -5.20
N ASP A 65 17.67 13.84 -5.89
CA ASP A 65 16.66 12.80 -5.80
C ASP A 65 16.66 12.13 -4.41
N ILE A 66 17.84 11.99 -3.79
CA ILE A 66 17.99 11.49 -2.40
C ILE A 66 17.36 12.47 -1.42
N SER A 67 17.71 13.74 -1.50
CA SER A 67 17.19 14.78 -0.61
C SER A 67 15.68 14.93 -0.73
N LEU A 68 15.15 14.87 -1.95
CA LEU A 68 13.70 14.91 -2.19
C LEU A 68 13.01 13.67 -1.63
N ALA A 69 13.58 12.48 -1.81
CA ALA A 69 13.03 11.25 -1.28
C ALA A 69 12.91 11.30 0.26
N ILE A 70 13.90 11.83 0.92
CA ILE A 70 13.90 12.02 2.38
C ILE A 70 12.80 13.01 2.80
N THR A 71 12.66 14.13 2.08
CA THR A 71 11.58 15.10 2.33
C THR A 71 10.19 14.47 2.20
N GLU A 72 10.00 13.64 1.18
CA GLU A 72 8.69 13.07 0.82
C GLU A 72 8.38 11.71 1.46
N GLN A 73 9.30 11.15 2.28
CA GLN A 73 9.16 9.78 2.82
C GLN A 73 7.86 9.51 3.57
N TYR A 74 7.29 10.53 4.21
CA TYR A 74 6.05 10.41 4.98
C TYR A 74 4.78 10.62 4.14
N LEU A 75 4.90 11.13 2.92
CA LEU A 75 3.75 11.30 2.04
C LEU A 75 3.13 9.96 1.61
N PRO A 76 1.82 9.90 1.40
CA PRO A 76 0.82 10.91 1.74
C PRO A 76 0.53 10.91 3.25
N ILE A 77 0.39 12.09 3.84
CA ILE A 77 0.10 12.25 5.28
C ILE A 77 -1.39 12.01 5.59
N GLY A 78 -2.27 12.24 4.62
CA GLY A 78 -3.72 12.12 4.77
C GLY A 78 -4.44 11.86 3.46
N LEU A 79 -5.76 11.77 3.52
CA LEU A 79 -6.62 11.44 2.37
C LEU A 79 -6.43 12.38 1.17
N ASN A 80 -6.28 13.68 1.43
CA ASN A 80 -6.21 14.71 0.40
C ASN A 80 -4.77 15.23 0.16
N SER A 81 -3.78 14.72 0.91
CA SER A 81 -2.39 15.11 0.69
C SER A 81 -1.84 14.53 -0.61
N MET A 82 -0.85 15.19 -1.19
CA MET A 82 -0.15 14.67 -2.37
C MET A 82 0.52 13.35 -2.07
N VAL A 83 0.62 12.49 -3.09
CA VAL A 83 1.47 11.30 -3.05
C VAL A 83 2.83 11.63 -3.67
N PRO A 84 3.92 10.98 -3.24
CA PRO A 84 5.22 11.14 -3.88
C PRO A 84 5.13 10.69 -5.36
N LYS A 85 5.77 11.44 -6.27
CA LYS A 85 5.73 11.16 -7.70
C LYS A 85 7.07 10.72 -8.28
N LYS A 86 8.16 11.14 -7.67
CA LYS A 86 9.49 10.72 -8.12
C LYS A 86 9.78 9.29 -7.68
N PRO A 87 10.40 8.46 -8.53
CA PRO A 87 10.59 7.04 -8.24
C PRO A 87 11.34 6.77 -6.92
N PHE A 88 12.35 7.57 -6.59
CA PHE A 88 13.07 7.44 -5.30
C PHE A 88 12.18 7.79 -4.11
N SER A 89 11.36 8.83 -4.21
CA SER A 89 10.39 9.20 -3.17
C SER A 89 9.31 8.11 -3.00
N VAL A 90 8.83 7.54 -4.11
CA VAL A 90 7.89 6.40 -4.09
C VAL A 90 8.51 5.22 -3.37
N ALA A 91 9.75 4.85 -3.72
CA ALA A 91 10.47 3.74 -3.11
C ALA A 91 10.59 3.93 -1.59
N LEU A 92 11.11 5.08 -1.16
CA LEU A 92 11.35 5.34 0.27
C LEU A 92 10.05 5.41 1.07
N SER A 93 9.02 6.05 0.52
CA SER A 93 7.70 6.15 1.15
C SER A 93 7.02 4.78 1.35
N ILE A 94 7.05 3.92 0.33
CA ILE A 94 6.49 2.55 0.44
C ILE A 94 7.30 1.73 1.43
N THR A 95 8.63 1.80 1.37
CA THR A 95 9.54 1.08 2.26
C THR A 95 9.27 1.38 3.73
N ASP A 96 9.16 2.66 4.11
CA ASP A 96 8.87 3.07 5.49
C ASP A 96 7.50 2.56 5.97
N LYS A 97 6.49 2.63 5.11
CA LYS A 97 5.12 2.20 5.42
C LYS A 97 5.00 0.69 5.55
N VAL A 98 5.67 -0.07 4.67
CA VAL A 98 5.69 -1.54 4.73
C VAL A 98 6.35 -2.01 6.03
N ASP A 99 7.54 -1.50 6.35
CA ASP A 99 8.25 -1.84 7.59
C ASP A 99 7.41 -1.51 8.83
N THR A 100 6.75 -0.36 8.83
CA THR A 100 5.89 0.06 9.94
C THR A 100 4.70 -0.86 10.13
N LEU A 101 3.96 -1.22 9.05
CA LEU A 101 2.81 -2.12 9.16
C LEU A 101 3.23 -3.50 9.67
N VAL A 102 4.30 -4.06 9.12
CA VAL A 102 4.80 -5.38 9.54
C VAL A 102 5.20 -5.37 11.02
N GLY A 103 5.93 -4.34 11.45
CA GLY A 103 6.36 -4.24 12.84
C GLY A 103 5.20 -4.20 13.84
N PHE A 104 4.24 -3.30 13.62
CA PHE A 104 3.11 -3.17 14.56
C PHE A 104 2.14 -4.36 14.52
N PHE A 105 1.82 -4.88 13.32
CA PHE A 105 1.01 -6.08 13.23
C PHE A 105 1.72 -7.31 13.82
N GLY A 106 3.05 -7.37 13.68
CA GLY A 106 3.87 -8.45 14.23
C GLY A 106 3.80 -8.56 15.75
N ILE A 107 3.71 -7.43 16.45
CA ILE A 107 3.53 -7.38 17.91
C ILE A 107 2.07 -7.26 18.34
N ASN A 108 1.11 -7.56 17.47
CA ASN A 108 -0.32 -7.47 17.70
C ASN A 108 -0.89 -6.07 18.04
N GLU A 109 -0.12 -5.00 17.81
CA GLU A 109 -0.59 -3.62 17.93
C GLU A 109 -1.37 -3.20 16.67
N LYS A 110 -2.66 -3.55 16.64
CA LYS A 110 -3.54 -3.34 15.49
C LYS A 110 -4.58 -2.26 15.78
N PRO A 111 -5.06 -1.54 14.75
CA PRO A 111 -6.17 -0.61 14.94
C PRO A 111 -7.45 -1.39 15.25
N THR A 112 -8.18 -0.92 16.26
CA THR A 112 -9.53 -1.41 16.57
C THR A 112 -10.59 -0.63 15.80
N SER A 113 -11.87 -1.03 15.86
CA SER A 113 -12.96 -0.33 15.16
C SER A 113 -12.99 1.19 15.44
N SER A 114 -12.68 1.60 16.67
CA SER A 114 -12.77 2.99 17.13
C SER A 114 -11.43 3.69 17.34
N LYS A 115 -10.31 2.97 17.45
CA LYS A 115 -9.00 3.55 17.80
C LYS A 115 -7.92 3.15 16.78
N ASP A 116 -7.12 4.13 16.39
CA ASP A 116 -5.95 3.97 15.53
C ASP A 116 -4.84 4.96 15.95
N PRO A 117 -4.27 4.77 17.17
CA PRO A 117 -3.31 5.72 17.72
C PRO A 117 -2.02 5.82 16.90
N LEU A 118 -1.69 4.75 16.17
CA LEU A 118 -0.50 4.65 15.33
C LEU A 118 -0.76 5.03 13.87
N ALA A 119 -1.98 5.45 13.55
CA ALA A 119 -2.39 5.83 12.22
C ALA A 119 -2.17 4.76 11.12
N LEU A 120 -2.24 3.47 11.48
CA LEU A 120 -1.96 2.36 10.57
C LEU A 120 -2.94 2.32 9.38
N ARG A 121 -4.20 2.79 9.55
CA ARG A 121 -5.14 2.95 8.44
C ARG A 121 -4.65 3.96 7.41
N ARG A 122 -4.08 5.08 7.86
CA ARG A 122 -3.48 6.09 6.97
C ARG A 122 -2.24 5.56 6.28
N ILE A 123 -1.42 4.79 6.99
CA ILE A 123 -0.22 4.15 6.43
C ILE A 123 -0.61 3.18 5.32
N ALA A 124 -1.58 2.29 5.55
CA ALA A 124 -2.08 1.34 4.56
C ALA A 124 -2.71 2.04 3.34
N LEU A 125 -3.53 3.07 3.58
CA LEU A 125 -4.09 3.88 2.50
C LEU A 125 -2.99 4.62 1.73
N GLY A 126 -1.93 5.04 2.40
CA GLY A 126 -0.75 5.64 1.79
C GLY A 126 -0.07 4.71 0.79
N ILE A 127 0.11 3.43 1.12
CA ILE A 127 0.64 2.41 0.20
C ILE A 127 -0.27 2.28 -1.03
N ILE A 128 -1.58 2.14 -0.81
CA ILE A 128 -2.57 1.97 -1.87
C ILE A 128 -2.56 3.17 -2.82
N ARG A 129 -2.66 4.38 -2.27
CA ARG A 129 -2.68 5.62 -3.05
C ARG A 129 -1.38 5.83 -3.83
N THR A 130 -0.23 5.65 -3.17
CA THR A 130 1.07 5.81 -3.82
C THR A 130 1.23 4.84 -4.99
N THR A 131 0.80 3.59 -4.83
CA THR A 131 0.86 2.58 -5.89
C THR A 131 -0.07 2.92 -7.05
N ILE A 132 -1.34 3.24 -6.77
CA ILE A 132 -2.36 3.48 -7.79
C ILE A 132 -2.11 4.80 -8.53
N GLU A 133 -1.85 5.90 -7.79
CA GLU A 133 -1.68 7.23 -8.39
C GLU A 133 -0.37 7.39 -9.18
N ASN A 134 0.60 6.49 -8.97
CA ASN A 134 1.79 6.35 -9.80
C ASN A 134 1.64 5.30 -10.92
N LYS A 135 0.46 4.67 -11.05
CA LYS A 135 0.15 3.68 -12.09
C LYS A 135 1.13 2.50 -12.12
N LYS A 136 1.53 2.01 -10.95
CA LYS A 136 2.48 0.91 -10.79
C LYS A 136 1.78 -0.31 -10.16
N ASN A 137 2.18 -1.51 -10.56
CA ASN A 137 1.85 -2.74 -9.86
C ASN A 137 3.07 -3.19 -9.05
N LEU A 138 3.32 -2.52 -7.92
CA LEU A 138 4.35 -2.94 -6.99
C LEU A 138 3.92 -4.24 -6.29
N LYS A 139 4.86 -5.15 -6.08
CA LYS A 139 4.62 -6.45 -5.45
C LYS A 139 4.51 -6.32 -3.92
N ILE A 140 3.47 -5.61 -3.47
CA ILE A 140 3.28 -5.26 -2.06
C ILE A 140 3.25 -6.49 -1.15
N ASN A 141 2.62 -7.59 -1.58
CA ASN A 141 2.60 -8.82 -0.79
C ASN A 141 4.01 -9.39 -0.59
N ASP A 142 4.84 -9.33 -1.62
CA ASP A 142 6.22 -9.83 -1.56
C ASP A 142 7.08 -8.95 -0.64
N LEU A 143 6.86 -7.64 -0.67
CA LEU A 143 7.52 -6.69 0.24
C LEU A 143 7.14 -6.91 1.70
N LEU A 144 5.86 -7.18 2.00
CA LEU A 144 5.39 -7.52 3.34
C LEU A 144 6.04 -8.81 3.85
N ASN A 145 6.06 -9.85 3.02
CA ASN A 145 6.70 -11.12 3.35
C ASN A 145 8.22 -10.95 3.58
N TYR A 146 8.86 -10.17 2.74
CA TYR A 146 10.30 -9.90 2.89
C TYR A 146 10.60 -9.11 4.16
N SER A 147 9.81 -8.07 4.44
CA SER A 147 9.92 -7.31 5.68
C SER A 147 9.78 -8.19 6.92
N SER A 148 8.82 -9.11 6.96
CA SER A 148 8.65 -10.04 8.09
C SER A 148 9.91 -10.88 8.34
N ARG A 149 10.51 -11.43 7.27
CA ARG A 149 11.78 -12.18 7.39
C ARG A 149 12.90 -11.33 7.94
N LEU A 150 12.98 -10.04 7.54
CA LEU A 150 14.01 -9.13 8.04
C LEU A 150 13.88 -8.83 9.53
N PHE A 151 12.65 -8.81 10.07
CA PHE A 151 12.44 -8.73 11.52
C PHE A 151 12.95 -9.99 12.21
N GLU A 152 12.63 -11.18 11.68
CA GLU A 152 13.11 -12.48 12.22
C GLU A 152 14.64 -12.57 12.15
N ASP A 153 15.27 -12.17 11.03
CA ASP A 153 16.72 -12.13 10.86
C ASP A 153 17.44 -11.23 11.87
N GLN A 154 16.75 -10.20 12.37
CA GLN A 154 17.25 -9.30 13.43
C GLN A 154 16.95 -9.82 14.84
N GLY A 155 16.38 -11.01 14.97
CA GLY A 155 16.05 -11.63 16.25
C GLY A 155 14.75 -11.15 16.90
N TYR A 156 13.92 -10.38 16.18
CA TYR A 156 12.59 -10.01 16.68
C TYR A 156 11.63 -11.18 16.56
N ASN A 157 10.97 -11.52 17.65
CA ASN A 157 9.87 -12.47 17.61
C ASN A 157 8.60 -11.79 17.16
N LEU A 158 8.05 -12.22 16.03
CA LEU A 158 6.75 -11.77 15.56
C LEU A 158 5.68 -12.73 16.15
N ASP A 159 5.06 -12.32 17.24
CA ASP A 159 4.09 -13.13 17.98
C ASP A 159 2.81 -13.45 17.22
N ASN A 160 2.59 -12.79 16.10
CA ASN A 160 1.39 -12.95 15.29
C ASN A 160 1.54 -14.05 14.24
N LYS A 161 1.09 -15.27 14.58
CA LYS A 161 1.10 -16.42 13.65
C LYS A 161 0.27 -16.23 12.37
N ASN A 162 -0.66 -15.27 12.38
CA ASN A 162 -1.53 -14.96 11.23
C ASN A 162 -1.11 -13.67 10.52
N LEU A 163 0.08 -13.14 10.78
CA LEU A 163 0.54 -11.83 10.35
C LEU A 163 0.25 -11.54 8.87
N GLN A 164 0.62 -12.43 7.97
CA GLN A 164 0.46 -12.21 6.53
C GLN A 164 -1.01 -12.14 6.11
N LYS A 165 -1.85 -13.02 6.67
CA LYS A 165 -3.29 -13.01 6.42
C LYS A 165 -3.93 -11.72 6.91
N GLU A 166 -3.60 -11.29 8.11
CA GLU A 166 -4.15 -10.07 8.71
C GLU A 166 -3.71 -8.79 7.99
N LEU A 167 -2.44 -8.71 7.58
CA LEU A 167 -1.97 -7.61 6.75
C LEU A 167 -2.67 -7.58 5.39
N HIS A 168 -2.86 -8.74 4.77
CA HIS A 168 -3.60 -8.86 3.52
C HIS A 168 -5.06 -8.39 3.69
N ASP A 169 -5.76 -8.89 4.70
CA ASP A 169 -7.15 -8.55 4.96
C ASP A 169 -7.30 -7.06 5.31
N PHE A 170 -6.38 -6.53 6.11
CA PHE A 170 -6.35 -5.11 6.46
C PHE A 170 -6.15 -4.20 5.23
N LEU A 171 -5.20 -4.52 4.37
CA LEU A 171 -4.97 -3.76 3.14
C LEU A 171 -6.13 -3.92 2.14
N LYS A 172 -6.74 -5.11 2.07
CA LYS A 172 -7.96 -5.35 1.27
C LYS A 172 -9.11 -4.47 1.74
N ASP A 173 -9.32 -4.33 3.03
CA ASP A 173 -10.34 -3.44 3.58
C ASP A 173 -10.04 -1.97 3.31
N ARG A 174 -8.79 -1.55 3.35
CA ARG A 174 -8.41 -0.18 2.98
C ARG A 174 -8.56 0.06 1.49
N PHE A 175 -8.33 -0.94 0.64
CA PHE A 175 -8.61 -0.83 -0.79
C PHE A 175 -10.11 -0.74 -1.08
N ARG A 176 -10.94 -1.52 -0.37
CA ARG A 176 -12.42 -1.39 -0.41
C ARG A 176 -12.84 0.06 -0.09
N TYR A 177 -12.28 0.63 0.98
CA TYR A 177 -12.55 2.01 1.36
C TYR A 177 -12.13 2.98 0.26
N TYR A 178 -10.93 2.81 -0.32
CA TYR A 178 -10.45 3.65 -1.42
C TYR A 178 -11.35 3.59 -2.65
N LEU A 179 -11.83 2.42 -3.04
CA LEU A 179 -12.76 2.26 -4.15
C LEU A 179 -14.10 2.96 -3.88
N LYS A 180 -14.59 2.91 -2.65
CA LYS A 180 -15.81 3.62 -2.24
C LYS A 180 -15.64 5.14 -2.35
N GLU A 181 -14.52 5.69 -1.89
CA GLU A 181 -14.19 7.12 -2.03
C GLU A 181 -14.05 7.57 -3.51
N LYS A 182 -13.80 6.62 -4.41
CA LYS A 182 -13.77 6.84 -5.86
C LYS A 182 -15.14 6.61 -6.52
N GLU A 183 -16.21 6.54 -5.74
CA GLU A 183 -17.60 6.38 -6.20
C GLU A 183 -17.83 5.12 -7.06
N ILE A 184 -17.04 4.07 -6.83
CA ILE A 184 -17.26 2.77 -7.46
C ILE A 184 -18.46 2.09 -6.77
N ARG A 185 -19.39 1.55 -7.57
CA ARG A 185 -20.56 0.84 -7.06
C ARG A 185 -20.17 -0.35 -6.19
N TYR A 186 -20.97 -0.62 -5.16
CA TYR A 186 -20.69 -1.66 -4.17
C TYR A 186 -20.54 -3.07 -4.78
N ASP A 187 -21.44 -3.44 -5.71
CA ASP A 187 -21.37 -4.75 -6.39
C ASP A 187 -20.07 -4.95 -7.19
N ILE A 188 -19.57 -3.88 -7.82
CA ILE A 188 -18.29 -3.89 -8.53
C ILE A 188 -17.11 -3.96 -7.56
N ILE A 189 -17.21 -3.28 -6.42
CA ILE A 189 -16.21 -3.39 -5.36
C ILE A 189 -16.07 -4.85 -4.93
N GLU A 190 -17.18 -5.52 -4.59
CA GLU A 190 -17.16 -6.92 -4.14
C GLU A 190 -16.68 -7.87 -5.25
N ALA A 191 -17.11 -7.66 -6.50
CA ALA A 191 -16.61 -8.42 -7.64
C ALA A 191 -15.10 -8.22 -7.87
N THR A 192 -14.57 -7.02 -7.65
CA THR A 192 -13.14 -6.75 -7.74
C THR A 192 -12.36 -7.43 -6.62
N LEU A 193 -12.91 -7.40 -5.41
CA LEU A 193 -12.29 -7.97 -4.20
C LEU A 193 -12.34 -9.50 -4.16
N SER A 194 -13.19 -10.16 -4.93
CA SER A 194 -13.22 -11.63 -5.05
C SER A 194 -11.94 -12.20 -5.69
N SER A 195 -11.28 -11.43 -6.56
CA SER A 195 -10.02 -11.77 -7.23
C SER A 195 -8.87 -10.82 -6.85
N PHE A 196 -8.91 -10.27 -5.62
CA PHE A 196 -7.97 -9.26 -5.16
C PHE A 196 -6.56 -9.82 -4.96
N SER A 197 -5.56 -9.03 -5.38
CA SER A 197 -4.15 -9.29 -5.14
C SER A 197 -3.42 -8.00 -4.79
N LEU A 198 -2.69 -8.00 -3.68
CA LEU A 198 -1.85 -6.87 -3.27
C LEU A 198 -0.74 -6.57 -4.29
N ASN A 199 -0.31 -7.55 -5.08
CA ASN A 199 0.69 -7.36 -6.13
C ASN A 199 0.12 -6.73 -7.41
N LYS A 200 -1.20 -6.48 -7.47
CA LYS A 200 -1.91 -5.96 -8.65
C LYS A 200 -2.87 -4.81 -8.31
N LEU A 201 -2.52 -3.97 -7.33
CA LEU A 201 -3.39 -2.89 -6.84
C LEU A 201 -3.85 -1.93 -7.94
N PHE A 202 -2.93 -1.45 -8.78
CA PHE A 202 -3.26 -0.55 -9.88
C PHE A 202 -4.15 -1.24 -10.91
N SER A 203 -3.81 -2.47 -11.33
CA SER A 203 -4.63 -3.23 -12.29
C SER A 203 -6.03 -3.51 -11.73
N SER A 204 -6.16 -3.84 -10.44
CA SER A 204 -7.44 -4.06 -9.78
C SER A 204 -8.28 -2.78 -9.74
N PHE A 205 -7.66 -1.63 -9.50
CA PHE A 205 -8.33 -0.33 -9.55
C PHE A 205 -8.82 0.00 -10.96
N GLU A 206 -7.99 -0.14 -11.98
CA GLU A 206 -8.39 0.13 -13.37
C GLU A 206 -9.50 -0.83 -13.84
N LYS A 207 -9.44 -2.12 -13.43
CA LYS A 207 -10.52 -3.09 -13.68
C LYS A 207 -11.85 -2.62 -13.06
N ALA A 208 -11.84 -2.21 -11.79
CA ALA A 208 -13.03 -1.71 -11.10
C ALA A 208 -13.60 -0.47 -11.82
N LYS A 209 -12.74 0.46 -12.20
CA LYS A 209 -13.12 1.69 -12.92
C LYS A 209 -13.71 1.41 -14.30
N CYS A 210 -13.11 0.49 -15.05
CA CYS A 210 -13.64 0.08 -16.36
C CYS A 210 -15.00 -0.61 -16.21
N LEU A 211 -15.14 -1.54 -15.26
CA LEU A 211 -16.41 -2.20 -14.98
C LEU A 211 -17.50 -1.21 -14.57
N ASN A 212 -17.16 -0.22 -13.74
CA ASN A 212 -18.10 0.82 -13.30
C ASN A 212 -18.63 1.67 -14.47
N LYS A 213 -17.80 1.90 -15.49
CA LYS A 213 -18.25 2.57 -16.73
C LYS A 213 -19.14 1.68 -17.56
N VAL A 214 -18.73 0.42 -17.79
CA VAL A 214 -19.43 -0.50 -18.68
C VAL A 214 -20.82 -0.85 -18.13
N ILE A 215 -20.92 -1.17 -16.83
CA ILE A 215 -22.18 -1.61 -16.24
C ILE A 215 -23.27 -0.53 -16.24
N ASN A 216 -22.87 0.74 -16.27
CA ASN A 216 -23.77 1.88 -16.36
C ASN A 216 -24.08 2.31 -17.81
N SER A 217 -23.47 1.67 -18.81
CA SER A 217 -23.76 1.89 -20.22
C SER A 217 -24.96 1.03 -20.68
N GLN A 218 -25.59 1.38 -21.82
CA GLN A 218 -26.68 0.60 -22.40
C GLN A 218 -26.24 -0.86 -22.62
N ILE A 219 -25.06 -1.09 -23.14
CA ILE A 219 -24.49 -2.44 -23.36
C ILE A 219 -24.40 -3.22 -22.04
N GLY A 220 -23.94 -2.59 -20.97
CA GLY A 220 -23.83 -3.21 -19.64
C GLY A 220 -25.19 -3.58 -19.05
N ILE A 221 -26.19 -2.71 -19.23
CA ILE A 221 -27.57 -2.97 -18.80
C ILE A 221 -28.15 -4.17 -19.56
N ASP A 222 -27.96 -4.23 -20.89
CA ASP A 222 -28.44 -5.29 -21.73
C ASP A 222 -27.78 -6.64 -21.42
N ILE A 223 -26.46 -6.65 -21.25
CA ILE A 223 -25.71 -7.85 -20.82
C ILE A 223 -26.21 -8.35 -19.46
N ASN A 224 -26.35 -7.46 -18.48
CA ASN A 224 -26.77 -7.84 -17.12
C ASN A 224 -28.21 -8.38 -17.11
N SER A 225 -29.12 -7.78 -17.89
CA SER A 225 -30.51 -8.26 -18.02
C SER A 225 -30.56 -9.63 -18.68
N SER A 226 -29.76 -9.84 -19.73
CA SER A 226 -29.70 -11.12 -20.47
C SER A 226 -29.09 -12.21 -19.58
N PHE A 227 -28.03 -11.90 -18.83
CA PHE A 227 -27.41 -12.82 -17.86
C PHE A 227 -28.40 -13.23 -16.77
N LYS A 228 -29.15 -12.28 -16.18
CA LYS A 228 -30.16 -12.59 -15.16
C LYS A 228 -31.24 -13.51 -15.70
N ARG A 229 -31.70 -13.30 -16.95
CA ARG A 229 -32.71 -14.18 -17.58
C ARG A 229 -32.14 -15.59 -17.75
N ALA A 230 -30.94 -15.72 -18.29
CA ALA A 230 -30.29 -17.02 -18.49
C ALA A 230 -30.07 -17.75 -17.16
N SER A 231 -29.57 -17.04 -16.11
CA SER A 231 -29.39 -17.61 -14.78
C SER A 231 -30.69 -18.11 -14.17
N ASN A 232 -31.76 -17.30 -14.25
CA ASN A 232 -33.05 -17.70 -13.71
C ASN A 232 -33.63 -18.93 -14.43
N ILE A 233 -33.46 -19.05 -15.77
CA ILE A 233 -33.87 -20.24 -16.53
C ILE A 233 -33.07 -21.46 -16.07
N LEU A 234 -31.73 -21.31 -15.93
CA LEU A 234 -30.88 -22.40 -15.49
C LEU A 234 -31.22 -22.85 -14.06
N ASP A 235 -31.42 -21.92 -13.13
CA ASP A 235 -31.81 -22.22 -11.74
C ASP A 235 -33.16 -22.95 -11.68
N HIS A 236 -34.11 -22.58 -12.54
CA HIS A 236 -35.41 -23.25 -12.65
C HIS A 236 -35.28 -24.69 -13.16
N GLU A 237 -34.50 -24.90 -14.25
CA GLU A 237 -34.24 -26.22 -14.81
C GLU A 237 -33.45 -27.12 -13.84
N MET A 238 -32.46 -26.61 -13.15
CA MET A 238 -31.69 -27.38 -12.14
C MET A 238 -32.61 -27.87 -10.99
N LYS A 239 -33.52 -26.99 -10.52
CA LYS A 239 -34.49 -27.39 -9.48
C LYS A 239 -35.48 -28.46 -9.95
N ASN A 240 -35.95 -28.38 -11.21
CA ASN A 240 -36.91 -29.29 -11.75
C ASN A 240 -36.33 -30.65 -12.16
N ASN A 241 -35.12 -30.65 -12.70
CA ASN A 241 -34.50 -31.83 -13.30
C ASN A 241 -33.45 -32.51 -12.42
N LYS A 242 -33.19 -32.01 -11.16
CA LYS A 242 -32.15 -32.52 -10.25
C LYS A 242 -30.77 -32.70 -10.92
N ILE A 243 -30.41 -31.80 -11.84
CA ILE A 243 -29.11 -31.81 -12.50
C ILE A 243 -28.12 -31.12 -11.57
N GLU A 244 -27.13 -31.86 -11.05
CA GLU A 244 -25.92 -31.31 -10.42
C GLU A 244 -24.87 -31.03 -11.52
N ILE A 245 -24.33 -29.81 -11.56
CA ILE A 245 -23.20 -29.43 -12.44
C ILE A 245 -21.95 -29.33 -11.59
#